data_aabef30de41d68d51c48df6bdd7c878d
#
_entry.id   aabef30de41d68d51c48df6bdd7c878d
#
_cell.length_a   1.000
_cell.length_b   1.000
_cell.length_c   1.000
_cell.angle_alpha   90.00
_cell.angle_beta   90.00
_cell.angle_gamma   90.00
#
_symmetry.space_group_name_H-M   'P 1'
#
loop_
_entity.id
_entity.type
_entity.pdbx_description
1 polymer ?
#
loop_
_entity_poly.entity_id
_entity_poly.type
_entity_poly.pdbx_seq_one_letter_code
_entity_poly.pdbx_strand_id
1 'polypeptide(L)'
;LKTLHRAEWIGGWPQPQGRALFSGLYINELMLKLTAREDPIPELYDALEAVMRAVCGENSHTAALRRFEWALLTRLGFAPDLFHDGNGEAIRAEETYWLTPENAVVPIEEAERFNPRNHGVAVSGDILIQLREGDFTHPESLGQSLKITRLLIDNLLPEGIKSRQVLQ
;
A
#
# COMPACT_ATOMS: atom_id res chain seq x y z
N LEU A 1 4.19 19.18 22.80
CA LEU A 1 3.14 19.66 21.86
C LEU A 1 3.75 20.56 20.80
N LYS A 2 3.70 20.12 19.56
CA LYS A 2 4.09 20.95 18.42
C LYS A 2 2.87 21.74 17.96
N THR A 3 3.00 23.04 17.92
CA THR A 3 1.94 23.92 17.49
C THR A 3 2.24 24.42 16.09
N LEU A 4 1.29 24.28 15.19
CA LEU A 4 1.39 24.86 13.86
C LEU A 4 1.10 26.37 13.95
N HIS A 5 2.14 27.21 13.79
CA HIS A 5 1.98 28.67 13.83
C HIS A 5 1.62 29.26 12.47
N ARG A 6 2.05 28.64 11.40
CA ARG A 6 1.81 29.09 10.04
C ARG A 6 1.85 27.96 9.06
N ALA A 7 0.91 27.91 8.14
CA ALA A 7 0.90 27.01 7.01
C ALA A 7 0.84 27.85 5.73
N GLU A 8 1.75 27.61 4.81
CA GLU A 8 1.74 28.24 3.50
C GLU A 8 1.54 27.18 2.42
N TRP A 9 0.69 27.49 1.43
CA TRP A 9 0.55 26.66 0.26
C TRP A 9 1.78 26.83 -0.62
N ILE A 10 2.62 25.81 -0.68
CA ILE A 10 3.76 25.75 -1.58
C ILE A 10 3.25 25.30 -2.95
N GLY A 11 2.49 26.16 -3.59
CA GLY A 11 1.65 25.80 -4.71
C GLY A 11 2.36 25.52 -6.02
N GLY A 12 1.61 25.54 -7.08
CA GLY A 12 1.99 25.23 -8.45
C GLY A 12 1.30 23.99 -8.99
N TRP A 13 0.64 23.20 -8.12
CA TRP A 13 -0.14 22.04 -8.56
C TRP A 13 -1.60 22.40 -8.76
N PRO A 14 -2.25 21.83 -9.81
CA PRO A 14 -3.69 21.96 -9.95
C PRO A 14 -4.39 21.44 -8.69
N GLN A 15 -5.46 22.08 -8.29
CA GLN A 15 -6.26 21.58 -7.18
C GLN A 15 -6.96 20.28 -7.59
N PRO A 16 -6.87 19.22 -6.79
CA PRO A 16 -7.56 17.98 -7.08
C PRO A 16 -9.07 18.17 -6.99
N GLN A 17 -9.80 17.53 -7.91
CA GLN A 17 -11.26 17.56 -7.94
C GLN A 17 -11.82 16.15 -8.08
N GLY A 18 -13.04 15.92 -7.64
CA GLY A 18 -13.71 14.64 -7.75
C GLY A 18 -12.93 13.50 -7.07
N ARG A 19 -12.67 12.43 -7.80
CA ARG A 19 -11.94 11.27 -7.29
C ARG A 19 -10.54 11.61 -6.80
N ALA A 20 -9.88 12.55 -7.45
CA ALA A 20 -8.53 12.99 -7.05
C ALA A 20 -8.55 13.63 -5.66
N LEU A 21 -9.58 14.39 -5.33
CA LEU A 21 -9.75 14.97 -3.99
C LEU A 21 -9.85 13.86 -2.93
N PHE A 22 -10.67 12.83 -3.17
CA PHE A 22 -10.81 11.71 -2.24
C PHE A 22 -9.52 10.91 -2.11
N SER A 23 -8.79 10.73 -3.21
CA SER A 23 -7.47 10.11 -3.17
C SER A 23 -6.49 10.90 -2.30
N GLY A 24 -6.50 12.22 -2.41
CA GLY A 24 -5.70 13.10 -1.55
C GLY A 24 -6.07 12.99 -0.08
N LEU A 25 -7.37 12.96 0.23
CA LEU A 25 -7.86 12.75 1.60
C LEU A 25 -7.44 11.39 2.15
N TYR A 26 -7.52 10.35 1.34
CA TYR A 26 -7.08 9.01 1.68
C TYR A 26 -5.58 8.96 2.01
N ILE A 27 -4.74 9.56 1.18
CA ILE A 27 -3.29 9.65 1.41
C ILE A 27 -3.01 10.34 2.73
N ASN A 28 -3.65 11.49 2.98
CA ASN A 28 -3.48 12.22 4.23
C ASN A 28 -3.91 11.41 5.44
N GLU A 29 -5.03 10.71 5.34
CA GLU A 29 -5.51 9.86 6.43
C GLU A 29 -4.54 8.71 6.73
N LEU A 30 -3.99 8.06 5.70
CA LEU A 30 -2.95 7.04 5.86
C LEU A 30 -1.71 7.58 6.57
N MET A 31 -1.24 8.73 6.11
CA MET A 31 -0.05 9.36 6.70
C MET A 31 -0.29 9.68 8.18
N LEU A 32 -1.43 10.28 8.50
CA LEU A 32 -1.73 10.66 9.88
C LEU A 32 -1.88 9.44 10.81
N LYS A 33 -2.53 8.39 10.33
CA LYS A 33 -2.81 7.20 11.16
C LYS A 33 -1.62 6.27 11.31
N LEU A 34 -0.81 6.12 10.25
CA LEU A 34 0.30 5.18 10.24
C LEU A 34 1.63 5.81 10.66
N THR A 35 1.76 7.14 10.58
CA THR A 35 2.97 7.86 10.98
C THR A 35 2.70 8.82 12.14
N ALA A 36 1.83 8.43 13.07
CA ALA A 36 1.41 9.26 14.19
C ALA A 36 2.52 9.59 15.20
N ARG A 37 3.69 8.98 15.07
CA ARG A 37 4.85 9.24 15.91
C ARG A 37 5.73 10.31 15.29
N GLU A 38 6.45 11.05 16.13
CA GLU A 38 7.27 12.19 15.75
C GLU A 38 8.56 11.85 14.98
N ASP A 39 8.79 10.58 14.66
CA ASP A 39 9.99 10.15 13.94
C ASP A 39 9.88 10.50 12.44
N PRO A 40 10.66 11.45 11.95
CA PRO A 40 10.64 11.78 10.53
C PRO A 40 11.26 10.66 9.71
N ILE A 41 10.56 10.28 8.65
CA ILE A 41 11.06 9.32 7.66
C ILE A 41 11.17 10.08 6.32
N PRO A 42 12.34 10.64 6.00
CA PRO A 42 12.49 11.53 4.83
C PRO A 42 12.03 10.88 3.51
N GLU A 43 12.27 9.59 3.35
CA GLU A 43 11.89 8.85 2.13
C GLU A 43 10.37 8.80 1.93
N LEU A 44 9.58 8.88 3.00
CA LEU A 44 8.13 8.94 2.91
C LEU A 44 7.65 10.30 2.39
N TYR A 45 8.36 11.37 2.69
CA TYR A 45 8.01 12.70 2.17
C TYR A 45 8.20 12.76 0.66
N ASP A 46 9.25 12.14 0.12
CA ASP A 46 9.45 12.04 -1.32
C ASP A 46 8.36 11.23 -1.99
N ALA A 47 7.97 10.10 -1.39
CA ALA A 47 6.88 9.27 -1.88
C ALA A 47 5.53 10.01 -1.80
N LEU A 48 5.30 10.76 -0.73
CA LEU A 48 4.11 11.59 -0.56
C LEU A 48 4.04 12.67 -1.64
N GLU A 49 5.13 13.38 -1.89
CA GLU A 49 5.20 14.39 -2.93
C GLU A 49 4.90 13.80 -4.31
N ALA A 50 5.50 12.66 -4.63
CA ALA A 50 5.30 11.98 -5.91
C ALA A 50 3.85 11.57 -6.12
N VAL A 51 3.19 10.99 -5.11
CA VAL A 51 1.80 10.57 -5.22
C VAL A 51 0.86 11.77 -5.28
N MET A 52 1.12 12.83 -4.54
CA MET A 52 0.30 14.04 -4.59
C MET A 52 0.38 14.72 -5.96
N ARG A 53 1.55 14.76 -6.57
CA ARG A 53 1.69 15.25 -7.96
C ARG A 53 0.89 14.42 -8.94
N ALA A 54 0.94 13.09 -8.82
CA ALA A 54 0.20 12.19 -9.69
C ALA A 54 -1.31 12.37 -9.53
N VAL A 55 -1.79 12.52 -8.29
CA VAL A 55 -3.21 12.72 -7.97
C VAL A 55 -3.72 14.07 -8.48
N CYS A 56 -2.90 15.11 -8.42
CA CYS A 56 -3.25 16.44 -8.92
C CYS A 56 -3.11 16.57 -10.44
N GLY A 57 -2.49 15.61 -11.10
CA GLY A 57 -2.33 15.60 -12.55
C GLY A 57 -3.50 14.94 -13.28
N GLU A 58 -3.45 14.99 -14.60
CA GLU A 58 -4.48 14.39 -15.47
C GLU A 58 -4.31 12.89 -15.71
N ASN A 59 -3.20 12.32 -15.28
CA ASN A 59 -2.87 10.92 -15.50
C ASN A 59 -3.56 10.01 -14.47
N SER A 60 -3.71 8.73 -14.83
CA SER A 60 -4.21 7.72 -13.90
C SER A 60 -3.35 7.66 -12.64
N HIS A 61 -3.94 7.95 -11.52
CA HIS A 61 -3.25 7.95 -10.23
C HIS A 61 -3.34 6.61 -9.48
N THR A 62 -4.03 5.61 -10.03
CA THR A 62 -4.20 4.31 -9.38
C THR A 62 -2.85 3.63 -9.11
N ALA A 63 -1.98 3.59 -10.12
CA ALA A 63 -0.63 3.01 -9.96
C ALA A 63 0.20 3.79 -8.93
N ALA A 64 0.10 5.12 -8.95
CA ALA A 64 0.79 5.98 -7.99
C ALA A 64 0.31 5.73 -6.56
N LEU A 65 -1.00 5.54 -6.34
CA LEU A 65 -1.57 5.18 -5.04
C LEU A 65 -1.03 3.84 -4.55
N ARG A 66 -1.02 2.82 -5.41
CA ARG A 66 -0.49 1.48 -5.04
C ARG A 66 0.98 1.56 -4.69
N ARG A 67 1.74 2.30 -5.47
CA ARG A 67 3.18 2.50 -5.23
C ARG A 67 3.43 3.23 -3.90
N PHE A 68 2.64 4.24 -3.60
CA PHE A 68 2.71 4.96 -2.32
C PHE A 68 2.35 4.06 -1.12
N GLU A 69 1.24 3.33 -1.21
CA GLU A 69 0.81 2.41 -0.15
C GLU A 69 1.89 1.36 0.13
N TRP A 70 2.47 0.80 -0.91
CA TRP A 70 3.52 -0.20 -0.78
C TRP A 70 4.81 0.38 -0.18
N ALA A 71 5.20 1.58 -0.61
CA ALA A 71 6.36 2.28 -0.04
C ALA A 71 6.14 2.57 1.45
N LEU A 72 4.96 3.02 1.83
CA LEU A 72 4.58 3.29 3.21
C LEU A 72 4.69 2.03 4.08
N LEU A 73 4.08 0.93 3.63
CA LEU A 73 4.12 -0.36 4.34
C LEU A 73 5.54 -0.88 4.48
N THR A 74 6.35 -0.77 3.43
CA THR A 74 7.75 -1.22 3.43
C THR A 74 8.59 -0.39 4.40
N ARG A 75 8.46 0.92 4.38
CA ARG A 75 9.24 1.81 5.26
C ARG A 75 8.86 1.67 6.73
N LEU A 76 7.60 1.37 7.01
CA LEU A 76 7.13 1.13 8.38
C LEU A 76 7.42 -0.30 8.87
N GLY A 77 7.92 -1.18 8.00
CA GLY A 77 8.26 -2.56 8.38
C GLY A 77 7.09 -3.53 8.39
N PHE A 78 5.97 -3.18 7.76
CA PHE A 78 4.77 -4.02 7.70
C PHE A 78 4.60 -4.79 6.41
N ALA A 79 5.46 -4.57 5.41
CA ALA A 79 5.43 -5.33 4.17
C ALA A 79 6.10 -6.70 4.38
N PRO A 80 5.51 -7.80 3.89
CA PRO A 80 6.14 -9.11 3.97
C PRO A 80 7.37 -9.20 3.06
N ASP A 81 8.23 -10.17 3.35
CA ASP A 81 9.33 -10.52 2.44
C ASP A 81 8.75 -11.05 1.12
N LEU A 82 9.13 -10.43 0.01
CA LEU A 82 8.72 -10.84 -1.33
C LEU A 82 9.84 -11.53 -2.12
N PHE A 83 10.97 -11.81 -1.47
CA PHE A 83 12.08 -12.56 -2.07
C PHE A 83 12.01 -14.05 -1.77
N HIS A 84 11.55 -14.39 -0.56
CA HIS A 84 11.50 -15.76 -0.08
C HIS A 84 10.14 -16.07 0.55
N ASP A 85 9.71 -17.31 0.45
CA ASP A 85 8.53 -17.81 1.15
C ASP A 85 8.85 -18.19 2.61
N GLY A 86 7.86 -18.68 3.33
CA GLY A 86 8.00 -19.08 4.72
C GLY A 86 8.95 -20.28 4.94
N ASN A 87 9.29 -21.00 3.87
CA ASN A 87 10.23 -22.12 3.90
C ASN A 87 11.67 -21.68 3.57
N GLY A 88 11.87 -20.41 3.23
CA GLY A 88 13.15 -19.89 2.79
C GLY A 88 13.46 -20.09 1.31
N GLU A 89 12.50 -20.61 0.55
CA GLU A 89 12.63 -20.80 -0.89
C GLU A 89 12.34 -19.51 -1.64
N ALA A 90 13.04 -19.29 -2.75
CA ALA A 90 12.82 -18.12 -3.59
C ALA A 90 11.42 -18.11 -4.19
N ILE A 91 10.80 -16.94 -4.23
CA ILE A 91 9.48 -16.76 -4.87
C ILE A 91 9.59 -17.04 -6.38
N ARG A 92 8.70 -17.88 -6.88
CA ARG A 92 8.65 -18.29 -8.29
C ARG A 92 7.44 -17.67 -8.97
N ALA A 93 7.63 -17.12 -10.17
CA ALA A 93 6.58 -16.43 -10.91
C ALA A 93 5.39 -17.33 -11.26
N GLU A 94 5.67 -18.60 -11.56
CA GLU A 94 4.68 -19.58 -11.99
C GLU A 94 3.85 -20.21 -10.86
N GLU A 95 4.22 -19.97 -9.61
CA GLU A 95 3.52 -20.53 -8.46
C GLU A 95 2.52 -19.55 -7.87
N THR A 96 1.54 -20.09 -7.14
CA THR A 96 0.56 -19.30 -6.40
C THR A 96 0.87 -19.39 -4.91
N TYR A 97 0.75 -18.25 -4.24
CA TYR A 97 1.06 -18.11 -2.81
C TYR A 97 -0.14 -17.62 -2.03
N TRP A 98 -0.13 -17.92 -0.75
CA TRP A 98 -1.08 -17.39 0.21
C TRP A 98 -0.39 -16.33 1.06
N LEU A 99 -0.92 -15.11 1.04
CA LEU A 99 -0.37 -13.97 1.77
C LEU A 99 -1.31 -13.60 2.91
N THR A 100 -0.76 -13.52 4.12
CA THR A 100 -1.45 -13.05 5.31
C THR A 100 -0.70 -11.85 5.91
N PRO A 101 -1.37 -11.01 6.71
CA PRO A 101 -0.73 -9.80 7.25
C PRO A 101 0.45 -10.06 8.19
N GLU A 102 0.42 -11.16 8.90
CA GLU A 102 1.35 -11.41 10.01
C GLU A 102 2.43 -12.44 9.72
N ASN A 103 2.31 -13.13 8.59
CA ASN A 103 3.21 -14.23 8.27
C ASN A 103 3.88 -14.02 6.93
N ALA A 104 4.98 -14.76 6.72
CA ALA A 104 5.58 -14.87 5.42
C ALA A 104 4.58 -15.46 4.40
N VAL A 105 4.75 -15.13 3.12
CA VAL A 105 3.97 -15.79 2.07
C VAL A 105 4.31 -17.27 2.05
N VAL A 106 3.31 -18.12 1.81
CA VAL A 106 3.49 -19.57 1.75
C VAL A 106 2.90 -20.12 0.45
N PRO A 107 3.43 -21.22 -0.11
CA PRO A 107 2.80 -21.86 -1.25
C PRO A 107 1.33 -22.17 -0.95
N ILE A 108 0.46 -22.04 -1.96
CA ILE A 108 -0.99 -22.16 -1.75
C ILE A 108 -1.38 -23.54 -1.19
N GLU A 109 -0.64 -24.60 -1.55
CA GLU A 109 -0.89 -25.95 -1.07
C GLU A 109 -0.65 -26.07 0.45
N GLU A 110 0.14 -25.18 1.01
CA GLU A 110 0.44 -25.16 2.44
C GLU A 110 -0.52 -24.27 3.23
N ALA A 111 -1.30 -23.45 2.56
CA ALA A 111 -2.21 -22.48 3.19
C ALA A 111 -3.20 -23.14 4.16
N GLU A 112 -3.67 -24.33 3.86
CA GLU A 112 -4.60 -25.08 4.70
C GLU A 112 -3.99 -25.49 6.04
N ARG A 113 -2.69 -25.66 6.08
CA ARG A 113 -1.95 -26.00 7.32
C ARG A 113 -1.85 -24.82 8.27
N PHE A 114 -1.90 -23.59 7.73
CA PHE A 114 -1.73 -22.35 8.47
C PHE A 114 -3.05 -21.70 8.92
N ASN A 115 -4.12 -22.47 9.00
CA ASN A 115 -5.44 -22.06 9.46
C ASN A 115 -6.26 -21.27 8.41
N PRO A 116 -7.23 -21.94 7.76
CA PRO A 116 -8.06 -21.33 6.71
C PRO A 116 -8.95 -20.17 7.18
N ARG A 117 -9.02 -19.92 8.48
CA ARG A 117 -9.78 -18.80 9.04
C ARG A 117 -9.01 -17.50 9.10
N ASN A 118 -7.72 -17.53 8.88
CA ASN A 118 -6.94 -16.30 8.84
C ASN A 118 -7.22 -15.55 7.55
N HIS A 119 -7.55 -14.29 7.67
CA HIS A 119 -7.71 -13.41 6.53
C HIS A 119 -6.42 -13.39 5.70
N GLY A 120 -6.55 -13.72 4.46
CA GLY A 120 -5.44 -13.76 3.53
C GLY A 120 -5.94 -13.62 2.11
N VAL A 121 -5.00 -13.53 1.17
CA VAL A 121 -5.29 -13.49 -0.26
C VAL A 121 -4.38 -14.46 -1.00
N ALA A 122 -4.96 -15.11 -2.01
CA ALA A 122 -4.17 -15.89 -2.97
C ALA A 122 -3.59 -14.92 -3.99
N VAL A 123 -2.29 -15.02 -4.25
CA VAL A 123 -1.59 -14.15 -5.18
C VAL A 123 -0.57 -14.96 -5.99
N SER A 124 -0.45 -14.66 -7.29
CA SER A 124 0.57 -15.30 -8.12
C SER A 124 1.96 -14.78 -7.77
N GLY A 125 2.97 -15.64 -7.92
CA GLY A 125 4.36 -15.24 -7.70
C GLY A 125 4.81 -14.12 -8.62
N ASP A 126 4.29 -14.09 -9.84
CA ASP A 126 4.53 -13.01 -10.79
C ASP A 126 4.13 -11.64 -10.23
N ILE A 127 2.95 -11.55 -9.60
CA ILE A 127 2.49 -10.31 -8.96
C ILE A 127 3.36 -9.93 -7.77
N LEU A 128 3.80 -10.89 -6.96
CA LEU A 128 4.73 -10.65 -5.86
C LEU A 128 6.05 -10.07 -6.36
N ILE A 129 6.56 -10.60 -7.46
CA ILE A 129 7.79 -10.10 -8.08
C ILE A 129 7.59 -8.67 -8.62
N GLN A 130 6.46 -8.40 -9.28
CA GLN A 130 6.12 -7.06 -9.75
C GLN A 130 6.03 -6.05 -8.60
N LEU A 131 5.39 -6.41 -7.50
CA LEU A 131 5.34 -5.58 -6.29
C LEU A 131 6.74 -5.28 -5.74
N ARG A 132 7.57 -6.31 -5.65
CA ARG A 132 8.94 -6.19 -5.19
C ARG A 132 9.75 -5.20 -6.03
N GLU A 133 9.55 -5.22 -7.34
CA GLU A 133 10.26 -4.38 -8.30
C GLU A 133 9.59 -3.00 -8.47
N GLY A 134 8.45 -2.77 -7.86
CA GLY A 134 7.71 -1.52 -8.00
C GLY A 134 7.03 -1.34 -9.36
N ASP A 135 6.77 -2.45 -10.06
CA ASP A 135 6.11 -2.42 -11.36
C ASP A 135 4.58 -2.50 -11.17
N PHE A 136 3.90 -1.41 -11.46
CA PHE A 136 2.44 -1.28 -11.37
C PHE A 136 1.83 -0.94 -12.73
N THR A 137 2.47 -1.32 -13.82
CA THR A 137 2.04 -0.96 -15.18
C THR A 137 0.93 -1.86 -15.74
N HIS A 138 0.80 -3.08 -15.21
CA HIS A 138 -0.17 -4.04 -15.70
C HIS A 138 -1.50 -3.97 -14.95
N PRO A 139 -2.66 -3.94 -15.63
CA PRO A 139 -3.96 -3.84 -14.98
C PRO A 139 -4.25 -4.96 -13.97
N GLU A 140 -3.82 -6.19 -14.26
CA GLU A 140 -4.00 -7.32 -13.35
C GLU A 140 -3.21 -7.14 -12.06
N SER A 141 -1.99 -6.63 -12.16
CA SER A 141 -1.17 -6.35 -10.98
C SER A 141 -1.76 -5.23 -10.13
N LEU A 142 -2.40 -4.23 -10.74
CA LEU A 142 -3.10 -3.19 -9.98
C LEU A 142 -4.25 -3.74 -9.14
N GLY A 143 -5.06 -4.64 -9.70
CA GLY A 143 -6.18 -5.27 -8.99
C GLY A 143 -5.73 -6.14 -7.83
N GLN A 144 -4.72 -6.97 -8.04
CA GLN A 144 -4.17 -7.83 -6.99
C GLN A 144 -3.40 -7.03 -5.95
N SER A 145 -2.63 -6.03 -6.37
CA SER A 145 -1.93 -5.13 -5.45
C SER A 145 -2.90 -4.41 -4.52
N LEU A 146 -4.07 -4.01 -5.03
CA LEU A 146 -5.11 -3.39 -4.22
C LEU A 146 -5.60 -4.33 -3.12
N LYS A 147 -5.83 -5.61 -3.43
CA LYS A 147 -6.24 -6.61 -2.44
C LYS A 147 -5.17 -6.80 -1.36
N ILE A 148 -3.91 -6.83 -1.76
CA ILE A 148 -2.77 -6.99 -0.85
C ILE A 148 -2.62 -5.77 0.05
N THR A 149 -2.59 -4.57 -0.51
CA THR A 149 -2.42 -3.35 0.29
C THR A 149 -3.60 -3.12 1.22
N ARG A 150 -4.83 -3.42 0.79
CA ARG A 150 -6.02 -3.35 1.65
C ARG A 150 -5.93 -4.32 2.82
N LEU A 151 -5.54 -5.56 2.56
CA LEU A 151 -5.39 -6.56 3.61
C LEU A 151 -4.40 -6.10 4.68
N LEU A 152 -3.24 -5.61 4.25
CA LEU A 152 -2.18 -5.17 5.16
C LEU A 152 -2.58 -3.90 5.92
N ILE A 153 -3.17 -2.92 5.25
CA ILE A 153 -3.60 -1.67 5.87
C ILE A 153 -4.78 -1.91 6.83
N ASP A 154 -5.75 -2.72 6.44
CA ASP A 154 -6.91 -3.01 7.30
C ASP A 154 -6.50 -3.78 8.55
N ASN A 155 -5.46 -4.60 8.48
CA ASN A 155 -4.89 -5.26 9.64
C ASN A 155 -4.25 -4.27 10.62
N LEU A 156 -3.62 -3.21 10.10
CA LEU A 156 -2.99 -2.16 10.90
C LEU A 156 -4.01 -1.17 11.47
N LEU A 157 -5.13 -0.97 10.80
CA LEU A 157 -6.16 0.00 11.15
C LEU A 157 -7.53 -0.68 11.26
N PRO A 158 -7.79 -1.42 12.36
CA PRO A 158 -9.06 -2.13 12.53
C PRO A 158 -10.28 -1.22 12.54
N GLU A 159 -10.13 0.04 12.95
CA GLU A 159 -11.18 1.05 12.93
C GLU A 159 -11.54 1.52 11.51
N GLY A 160 -10.74 1.14 10.53
CA GLY A 160 -10.96 1.47 9.14
C GLY A 160 -10.49 2.86 8.74
N ILE A 161 -10.76 3.20 7.50
CA ILE A 161 -10.37 4.46 6.88
C ILE A 161 -11.63 5.20 6.44
N LYS A 162 -11.87 6.38 7.02
CA LYS A 162 -13.08 7.16 6.78
C LYS A 162 -13.24 7.60 5.32
N SER A 163 -12.16 7.98 4.68
CA SER A 163 -12.19 8.42 3.28
C SER A 163 -12.64 7.31 2.31
N ARG A 164 -12.36 6.04 2.62
CA ARG A 164 -12.87 4.91 1.83
C ARG A 164 -14.39 4.77 1.91
N GLN A 165 -14.98 5.08 3.06
CA GLN A 165 -16.43 4.97 3.27
C GLN A 165 -17.20 5.94 2.38
N VAL A 166 -16.62 7.06 2.03
CA VAL A 166 -17.21 8.07 1.16
C VAL A 166 -17.13 7.68 -0.31
N LEU A 167 -16.15 6.83 -0.70
CA LEU A 167 -15.93 6.40 -2.08
C LEU A 167 -16.78 5.19 -2.51
N GLN A 168 -17.49 4.57 -1.58
CA GLN A 168 -18.36 3.43 -1.86
C GLN A 168 -19.70 3.83 -2.46
#